data_438f80044ce9326cde0747beef2ee67a
#
_entry.id   438f80044ce9326cde0747beef2ee67a
#
_cell.length_a   1.000
_cell.length_b   1.000
_cell.length_c   1.000
_cell.angle_alpha   90.00
_cell.angle_beta   90.00
_cell.angle_gamma   90.00
#
_symmetry.space_group_name_H-M   'P 1'
#
loop_
_entity.id
_entity.type
_entity.pdbx_description
1 polymer ?
#
loop_
_entity_poly.entity_id
_entity_poly.type
_entity_poly.pdbx_seq_one_letter_code
_entity_poly.pdbx_strand_id
1 'polypeptide(L)'
;MPADVMIVGEAPGFNEDVQGLPFVGAAGKLLDTLLAQIGLSRDQVFITNILKCRPPQNRDPMPNEAEACLPYLRHQFRLIRPKAVLVLGRHALERMLPGVGSISRVHGEFFMRGGVAFMPCYHPAAALHNGSLLNDLQRDFDRVRSYLDRMLAPPEPEPEPEVAAEATASPPDSAEQLSLL
;
A
#
# COMPACT_ATOMS: atom_id res chain seq x y z
N MET A 1 13.52 7.31 8.38
CA MET A 1 13.93 6.19 7.52
C MET A 1 12.91 6.02 6.42
N PRO A 2 13.28 5.68 5.19
CA PRO A 2 12.31 5.34 4.17
C PRO A 2 11.53 4.09 4.61
N ALA A 3 10.21 4.14 4.50
CA ALA A 3 9.34 3.00 4.75
C ALA A 3 8.54 2.72 3.48
N ASP A 4 8.53 1.48 3.02
CA ASP A 4 7.77 1.10 1.82
C ASP A 4 6.26 1.19 2.04
N VAL A 5 5.82 1.07 3.30
CA VAL A 5 4.41 1.16 3.69
C VAL A 5 4.18 2.36 4.61
N MET A 6 3.20 3.17 4.24
CA MET A 6 2.68 4.27 5.06
C MET A 6 1.25 3.95 5.51
N ILE A 7 0.94 4.22 6.77
CA ILE A 7 -0.39 4.00 7.34
C ILE A 7 -0.93 5.36 7.78
N VAL A 8 -2.12 5.71 7.30
CA VAL A 8 -2.73 7.01 7.56
C VAL A 8 -4.11 6.81 8.18
N GLY A 9 -4.24 7.19 9.43
CA GLY A 9 -5.51 7.25 10.14
C GLY A 9 -6.13 8.64 10.13
N GLU A 10 -7.11 8.84 10.98
CA GLU A 10 -7.90 10.08 11.07
C GLU A 10 -7.21 11.13 11.95
N ALA A 11 -7.11 10.89 13.24
CA ALA A 11 -6.64 11.81 14.26
C ALA A 11 -6.07 11.07 15.47
N PRO A 12 -5.23 11.72 16.30
CA PRO A 12 -4.83 11.19 17.60
C PRO A 12 -6.03 11.06 18.55
N GLY A 13 -6.10 9.95 19.29
CA GLY A 13 -6.98 9.77 20.44
C GLY A 13 -6.31 10.26 21.74
N PHE A 14 -6.93 9.97 22.88
CA PHE A 14 -6.44 10.39 24.20
C PHE A 14 -5.03 9.84 24.50
N ASN A 15 -4.81 8.55 24.28
CA ASN A 15 -3.52 7.90 24.58
C ASN A 15 -2.41 8.41 23.66
N GLU A 16 -2.74 8.69 22.41
CA GLU A 16 -1.83 9.24 21.41
C GLU A 16 -1.43 10.69 21.76
N ASP A 17 -2.40 11.47 22.23
CA ASP A 17 -2.18 12.86 22.66
C ASP A 17 -1.25 12.93 23.88
N VAL A 18 -1.42 12.02 24.84
CA VAL A 18 -0.58 11.92 26.04
C VAL A 18 0.85 11.47 25.72
N GLN A 19 1.00 10.50 24.80
CA GLN A 19 2.29 9.86 24.51
C GLN A 19 3.05 10.53 23.36
N GLY A 20 2.38 11.35 22.55
CA GLY A 20 2.97 11.95 21.35
C GLY A 20 3.26 10.98 20.20
N LEU A 21 2.68 9.78 20.24
CA LEU A 21 2.88 8.73 19.25
C LEU A 21 1.53 8.29 18.64
N PRO A 22 1.46 8.05 17.31
CA PRO A 22 0.24 7.58 16.67
C PRO A 22 -0.06 6.12 17.02
N PHE A 23 -1.34 5.77 17.15
CA PHE A 23 -1.81 4.40 17.32
C PHE A 23 -1.16 3.65 18.50
N VAL A 24 -1.24 4.19 19.71
CA VAL A 24 -0.74 3.56 20.95
C VAL A 24 -1.85 3.05 21.86
N GLY A 25 -3.12 3.41 21.61
CA GLY A 25 -4.29 2.91 22.31
C GLY A 25 -4.71 1.51 21.86
N ALA A 26 -5.95 1.10 22.22
CA ALA A 26 -6.48 -0.22 21.86
C ALA A 26 -6.51 -0.46 20.33
N ALA A 27 -6.89 0.55 19.55
CA ALA A 27 -6.85 0.50 18.08
C ALA A 27 -5.42 0.31 17.55
N GLY A 28 -4.42 0.89 18.20
CA GLY A 28 -3.01 0.72 17.89
C GLY A 28 -2.50 -0.69 18.15
N LYS A 29 -2.89 -1.29 19.28
CA LYS A 29 -2.57 -2.69 19.60
C LYS A 29 -3.15 -3.67 18.58
N LEU A 30 -4.37 -3.41 18.10
CA LEU A 30 -4.95 -4.20 17.02
C LEU A 30 -4.17 -4.00 15.72
N LEU A 31 -3.76 -2.76 15.38
CA LEU A 31 -2.92 -2.49 14.23
C LEU A 31 -1.59 -3.25 14.30
N ASP A 32 -0.95 -3.28 15.48
CA ASP A 32 0.30 -4.02 15.67
C ASP A 32 0.10 -5.54 15.44
N THR A 33 -1.05 -6.10 15.89
CA THR A 33 -1.42 -7.50 15.62
C THR A 33 -1.60 -7.77 14.12
N LEU A 34 -2.27 -6.86 13.40
CA LEU A 34 -2.48 -6.98 11.96
C LEU A 34 -1.18 -6.85 11.16
N LEU A 35 -0.28 -5.97 11.57
CA LEU A 35 1.05 -5.86 10.99
C LEU A 35 1.85 -7.14 11.21
N ALA A 36 1.86 -7.68 12.42
CA ALA A 36 2.53 -8.94 12.74
C ALA A 36 1.99 -10.12 11.89
N GLN A 37 0.66 -10.17 11.65
CA GLN A 37 0.01 -11.17 10.77
C GLN A 37 0.67 -11.20 9.38
N ILE A 38 1.04 -10.05 8.85
CA ILE A 38 1.64 -9.92 7.52
C ILE A 38 3.18 -9.84 7.55
N GLY A 39 3.79 -10.19 8.68
CA GLY A 39 5.24 -10.23 8.83
C GLY A 39 5.92 -8.86 8.87
N LEU A 40 5.17 -7.81 9.22
CA LEU A 40 5.70 -6.47 9.43
C LEU A 40 5.65 -6.11 10.91
N SER A 41 6.61 -5.27 11.32
CA SER A 41 6.63 -4.63 12.63
C SER A 41 6.40 -3.13 12.49
N ARG A 42 6.04 -2.49 13.60
CA ARG A 42 5.71 -1.06 13.66
C ARG A 42 6.88 -0.17 13.21
N ASP A 43 8.10 -0.57 13.45
CA ASP A 43 9.33 0.15 13.06
C ASP A 43 9.68 0.03 11.57
N GLN A 44 9.04 -0.88 10.85
CA GLN A 44 9.22 -1.07 9.41
C GLN A 44 8.22 -0.24 8.57
N VAL A 45 7.22 0.36 9.21
CA VAL A 45 6.18 1.15 8.56
C VAL A 45 6.16 2.59 9.09
N PHE A 46 5.66 3.54 8.30
CA PHE A 46 5.44 4.90 8.76
C PHE A 46 3.97 5.11 9.11
N ILE A 47 3.67 5.27 10.41
CA ILE A 47 2.30 5.46 10.91
C ILE A 47 2.05 6.92 11.21
N THR A 48 0.94 7.45 10.72
CA THR A 48 0.51 8.85 10.95
C THR A 48 -1.01 9.00 10.86
N ASN A 49 -1.50 10.23 10.99
CA ASN A 49 -2.90 10.60 10.84
C ASN A 49 -3.05 11.81 9.91
N ILE A 50 -4.28 12.05 9.42
CA ILE A 50 -4.65 13.28 8.72
C ILE A 50 -4.43 14.48 9.65
N LEU A 51 -5.06 14.47 10.83
CA LEU A 51 -4.85 15.48 11.87
C LEU A 51 -3.59 15.18 12.68
N LYS A 52 -2.89 16.24 13.08
CA LYS A 52 -1.69 16.11 13.93
C LYS A 52 -2.00 16.38 15.41
N CYS A 53 -3.16 16.94 15.70
CA CYS A 53 -3.65 17.24 17.04
C CYS A 53 -4.96 16.50 17.29
N ARG A 54 -5.22 16.17 18.54
CA ARG A 54 -6.45 15.52 18.98
C ARG A 54 -7.62 16.50 18.96
N PRO A 55 -8.73 16.19 18.25
CA PRO A 55 -9.95 16.99 18.34
C PRO A 55 -10.57 16.92 19.76
N PRO A 56 -11.22 18.00 20.23
CA PRO A 56 -11.90 17.99 21.53
C PRO A 56 -12.86 16.82 21.65
N GLN A 57 -12.78 16.08 22.77
CA GLN A 57 -13.62 14.91 23.07
C GLN A 57 -13.59 13.80 21.98
N ASN A 58 -12.54 13.74 21.18
CA ASN A 58 -12.41 12.82 20.01
C ASN A 58 -13.57 12.94 19.01
N ARG A 59 -14.14 14.14 18.83
CA ARG A 59 -15.14 14.35 17.77
C ARG A 59 -14.56 14.18 16.38
N ASP A 60 -15.42 14.00 15.41
CA ASP A 60 -15.01 13.98 14.01
C ASP A 60 -14.23 15.26 13.62
N PRO A 61 -13.20 15.14 12.76
CA PRO A 61 -12.42 16.27 12.25
C PRO A 61 -13.28 17.29 11.50
N MET A 62 -13.06 18.57 11.78
CA MET A 62 -13.64 19.63 10.95
C MET A 62 -12.84 19.83 9.66
N PRO A 63 -13.47 20.28 8.57
CA PRO A 63 -12.78 20.51 7.29
C PRO A 63 -11.55 21.41 7.41
N ASN A 64 -11.66 22.54 8.14
CA ASN A 64 -10.57 23.48 8.35
C ASN A 64 -9.41 22.91 9.18
N GLU A 65 -9.69 22.00 10.13
CA GLU A 65 -8.64 21.31 10.90
C GLU A 65 -7.84 20.36 10.00
N ALA A 66 -8.53 19.62 9.16
CA ALA A 66 -7.87 18.76 8.18
C ALA A 66 -7.03 19.56 7.19
N GLU A 67 -7.56 20.68 6.67
CA GLU A 67 -6.83 21.58 5.76
C GLU A 67 -5.56 22.15 6.39
N ALA A 68 -5.63 22.56 7.65
CA ALA A 68 -4.46 23.06 8.39
C ALA A 68 -3.38 21.98 8.59
N CYS A 69 -3.76 20.71 8.68
CA CYS A 69 -2.84 19.58 8.87
C CYS A 69 -2.32 18.95 7.57
N LEU A 70 -3.02 19.13 6.44
CA LEU A 70 -2.63 18.55 5.15
C LEU A 70 -1.20 18.91 4.69
N PRO A 71 -0.66 20.13 4.88
CA PRO A 71 0.72 20.44 4.50
C PRO A 71 1.75 19.53 5.19
N TYR A 72 1.52 19.18 6.46
CA TYR A 72 2.40 18.26 7.20
C TYR A 72 2.34 16.85 6.64
N LEU A 73 1.13 16.34 6.33
CA LEU A 73 0.97 15.02 5.74
C LEU A 73 1.63 14.95 4.35
N ARG A 74 1.45 15.99 3.52
CA ARG A 74 2.11 16.08 2.21
C ARG A 74 3.64 16.08 2.33
N HIS A 75 4.18 16.78 3.34
CA HIS A 75 5.61 16.81 3.61
C HIS A 75 6.12 15.42 4.03
N GLN A 76 5.43 14.77 4.97
CA GLN A 76 5.73 13.39 5.38
C GLN A 76 5.72 12.44 4.17
N PHE A 77 4.70 12.51 3.33
CA PHE A 77 4.58 11.68 2.12
C PHE A 77 5.78 11.85 1.17
N ARG A 78 6.21 13.09 0.94
CA ARG A 78 7.38 13.38 0.09
C ARG A 78 8.69 12.85 0.66
N LEU A 79 8.85 12.88 1.99
CA LEU A 79 10.07 12.40 2.67
C LEU A 79 10.11 10.87 2.70
N ILE A 80 8.99 10.23 3.03
CA ILE A 80 8.90 8.77 3.17
C ILE A 80 8.93 8.09 1.81
N ARG A 81 8.25 8.64 0.81
CA ARG A 81 8.09 8.06 -0.54
C ARG A 81 7.61 6.60 -0.51
N PRO A 82 6.47 6.34 0.12
CA PRO A 82 5.98 4.97 0.27
C PRO A 82 5.61 4.36 -1.08
N LYS A 83 5.71 3.03 -1.20
CA LYS A 83 5.19 2.25 -2.34
C LYS A 83 3.72 1.92 -2.16
N ALA A 84 3.29 1.75 -0.91
CA ALA A 84 1.91 1.47 -0.54
C ALA A 84 1.45 2.35 0.63
N VAL A 85 0.17 2.76 0.60
CA VAL A 85 -0.47 3.55 1.65
C VAL A 85 -1.75 2.86 2.10
N LEU A 86 -1.82 2.48 3.37
CA LEU A 86 -3.04 2.00 4.00
C LEU A 86 -3.83 3.19 4.55
N VAL A 87 -5.06 3.36 4.09
CA VAL A 87 -5.93 4.48 4.43
C VAL A 87 -7.00 3.98 5.39
N LEU A 88 -6.85 4.28 6.69
CA LEU A 88 -7.66 3.70 7.75
C LEU A 88 -8.89 4.55 8.07
N GLY A 89 -10.06 4.04 7.72
CA GLY A 89 -11.35 4.61 8.05
C GLY A 89 -11.87 5.65 7.04
N ARG A 90 -13.14 6.06 7.24
CA ARG A 90 -13.88 6.91 6.29
C ARG A 90 -13.26 8.29 6.11
N HIS A 91 -12.84 8.94 7.20
CA HIS A 91 -12.31 10.30 7.15
C HIS A 91 -10.95 10.38 6.44
N ALA A 92 -10.08 9.38 6.66
CA ALA A 92 -8.85 9.27 5.91
C ALA A 92 -9.13 9.00 4.42
N LEU A 93 -10.09 8.12 4.12
CA LEU A 93 -10.52 7.82 2.74
C LEU A 93 -11.01 9.07 2.01
N GLU A 94 -11.94 9.82 2.59
CA GLU A 94 -12.51 11.03 2.00
C GLU A 94 -11.45 12.09 1.66
N ARG A 95 -10.39 12.19 2.48
CA ARG A 95 -9.32 13.16 2.30
C ARG A 95 -8.23 12.72 1.33
N MET A 96 -7.87 11.43 1.33
CA MET A 96 -6.78 10.91 0.52
C MET A 96 -7.23 10.41 -0.85
N LEU A 97 -8.44 9.89 -0.95
CA LEU A 97 -9.02 9.31 -2.16
C LEU A 97 -10.45 9.85 -2.40
N PRO A 98 -10.62 11.16 -2.60
CA PRO A 98 -11.95 11.73 -2.81
C PRO A 98 -12.62 11.09 -4.04
N GLY A 99 -13.91 10.80 -3.91
CA GLY A 99 -14.75 10.31 -5.01
C GLY A 99 -14.67 8.81 -5.31
N VAL A 100 -13.83 8.02 -4.61
CA VAL A 100 -13.74 6.56 -4.89
C VAL A 100 -14.90 5.75 -4.33
N GLY A 101 -15.68 6.31 -3.41
CA GLY A 101 -16.83 5.64 -2.81
C GLY A 101 -16.78 5.54 -1.29
N SER A 102 -17.71 4.79 -0.70
CA SER A 102 -17.76 4.56 0.75
C SER A 102 -16.80 3.46 1.17
N ILE A 103 -16.27 3.53 2.40
CA ILE A 103 -15.34 2.55 2.94
C ILE A 103 -15.87 1.11 2.86
N SER A 104 -17.17 0.91 3.07
CA SER A 104 -17.81 -0.41 3.00
C SER A 104 -17.84 -1.04 1.60
N ARG A 105 -17.62 -0.25 0.56
CA ARG A 105 -17.58 -0.74 -0.82
C ARG A 105 -16.16 -0.91 -1.36
N VAL A 106 -15.23 -0.10 -0.85
CA VAL A 106 -13.88 0.00 -1.44
C VAL A 106 -12.75 -0.49 -0.55
N HIS A 107 -13.06 -0.98 0.67
CA HIS A 107 -12.01 -1.53 1.52
C HIS A 107 -11.33 -2.74 0.84
N GLY A 108 -10.04 -2.88 1.02
CA GLY A 108 -9.25 -3.95 0.42
C GLY A 108 -9.00 -3.83 -1.08
N GLU A 109 -9.48 -2.77 -1.76
CA GLU A 109 -9.17 -2.49 -3.16
C GLU A 109 -7.96 -1.57 -3.29
N PHE A 110 -7.15 -1.80 -4.34
CA PHE A 110 -5.99 -0.95 -4.61
C PHE A 110 -6.31 0.13 -5.63
N PHE A 111 -6.00 1.38 -5.28
CA PHE A 111 -6.13 2.56 -6.12
C PHE A 111 -4.74 3.13 -6.42
N MET A 112 -4.31 3.08 -7.68
CA MET A 112 -3.03 3.64 -8.08
C MET A 112 -3.12 5.16 -8.28
N ARG A 113 -2.23 5.91 -7.62
CA ARG A 113 -2.10 7.37 -7.76
C ARG A 113 -0.62 7.76 -7.77
N GLY A 114 -0.15 8.35 -8.87
CA GLY A 114 1.24 8.79 -8.99
C GLY A 114 2.28 7.69 -8.74
N GLY A 115 2.00 6.46 -9.16
CA GLY A 115 2.89 5.31 -8.96
C GLY A 115 2.84 4.67 -7.56
N VAL A 116 1.97 5.17 -6.67
CA VAL A 116 1.78 4.64 -5.31
C VAL A 116 0.45 3.92 -5.22
N ALA A 117 0.44 2.76 -4.57
CA ALA A 117 -0.78 2.00 -4.31
C ALA A 117 -1.45 2.46 -3.01
N PHE A 118 -2.70 2.89 -3.08
CA PHE A 118 -3.51 3.24 -1.92
C PHE A 118 -4.55 2.15 -1.68
N MET A 119 -4.67 1.68 -0.45
CA MET A 119 -5.68 0.71 -0.08
C MET A 119 -6.50 1.20 1.12
N PRO A 120 -7.78 1.52 0.91
CA PRO A 120 -8.71 1.79 2.01
C PRO A 120 -8.92 0.54 2.86
N CYS A 121 -8.93 0.73 4.18
CA CYS A 121 -9.26 -0.30 5.16
C CYS A 121 -10.20 0.26 6.22
N TYR A 122 -10.97 -0.58 6.88
CA TYR A 122 -11.69 -0.14 8.06
C TYR A 122 -10.72 0.39 9.13
N HIS A 123 -11.19 1.35 9.94
CA HIS A 123 -10.37 1.81 11.06
C HIS A 123 -10.33 0.73 12.15
N PRO A 124 -9.17 0.40 12.72
CA PRO A 124 -9.06 -0.62 13.77
C PRO A 124 -10.00 -0.37 14.96
N ALA A 125 -10.26 0.89 15.33
CA ALA A 125 -11.21 1.21 16.40
C ALA A 125 -12.64 0.71 16.12
N ALA A 126 -13.09 0.71 14.85
CA ALA A 126 -14.40 0.18 14.50
C ALA A 126 -14.44 -1.35 14.60
N ALA A 127 -13.34 -2.02 14.30
CA ALA A 127 -13.22 -3.47 14.35
C ALA A 127 -13.15 -4.01 15.79
N LEU A 128 -12.72 -3.21 16.77
CA LEU A 128 -12.67 -3.64 18.19
C LEU A 128 -14.04 -4.06 18.75
N HIS A 129 -15.12 -3.52 18.21
CA HIS A 129 -16.49 -3.76 18.67
C HIS A 129 -17.34 -4.53 17.64
N ASN A 130 -16.74 -4.95 16.53
CA ASN A 130 -17.44 -5.65 15.46
C ASN A 130 -16.54 -6.71 14.80
N GLY A 131 -16.78 -7.98 15.16
CA GLY A 131 -15.99 -9.10 14.65
C GLY A 131 -16.06 -9.30 13.12
N SER A 132 -17.15 -8.88 12.48
CA SER A 132 -17.25 -8.91 10.99
C SER A 132 -16.22 -7.97 10.37
N LEU A 133 -16.12 -6.73 10.87
CA LEU A 133 -15.12 -5.77 10.41
C LEU A 133 -13.69 -6.21 10.73
N LEU A 134 -13.49 -6.95 11.81
CA LEU A 134 -12.18 -7.52 12.13
C LEU A 134 -11.75 -8.54 11.08
N ASN A 135 -12.64 -9.45 10.69
CA ASN A 135 -12.35 -10.44 9.65
C ASN A 135 -12.08 -9.78 8.28
N ASP A 136 -12.83 -8.72 7.95
CA ASP A 136 -12.59 -7.95 6.73
C ASP A 136 -11.21 -7.28 6.79
N LEU A 137 -10.88 -6.65 7.90
CA LEU A 137 -9.61 -5.96 8.09
C LEU A 137 -8.42 -6.94 8.02
N GLN A 138 -8.54 -8.13 8.58
CA GLN A 138 -7.53 -9.19 8.47
C GLN A 138 -7.30 -9.59 7.00
N ARG A 139 -8.38 -9.81 6.24
CA ARG A 139 -8.29 -10.12 4.81
C ARG A 139 -7.67 -8.98 3.98
N ASP A 140 -7.98 -7.74 4.35
CA ASP A 140 -7.38 -6.57 3.70
C ASP A 140 -5.87 -6.52 3.93
N PHE A 141 -5.40 -6.82 5.15
CA PHE A 141 -3.98 -6.90 5.46
C PHE A 141 -3.28 -8.05 4.71
N ASP A 142 -3.89 -9.22 4.56
CA ASP A 142 -3.35 -10.31 3.73
C ASP A 142 -3.17 -9.90 2.26
N ARG A 143 -4.08 -9.07 1.73
CA ARG A 143 -3.94 -8.49 0.39
C ARG A 143 -2.74 -7.53 0.30
N VAL A 144 -2.49 -6.74 1.37
CA VAL A 144 -1.28 -5.91 1.44
C VAL A 144 -0.04 -6.77 1.36
N ARG A 145 0.03 -7.87 2.12
CA ARG A 145 1.16 -8.80 2.05
C ARG A 145 1.40 -9.29 0.64
N SER A 146 0.33 -9.81 0.00
CA SER A 146 0.40 -10.31 -1.37
C SER A 146 0.85 -9.23 -2.38
N TYR A 147 0.46 -7.98 -2.16
CA TYR A 147 0.90 -6.85 -2.99
C TYR A 147 2.39 -6.57 -2.79
N LEU A 148 2.85 -6.51 -1.53
CA LEU A 148 4.25 -6.25 -1.20
C LEU A 148 5.17 -7.35 -1.72
N ASP A 149 4.77 -8.61 -1.64
CA ASP A 149 5.54 -9.74 -2.16
C ASP A 149 5.76 -9.61 -3.68
N ARG A 150 4.72 -9.21 -4.43
CA ARG A 150 4.86 -8.96 -5.87
C ARG A 150 5.74 -7.75 -6.19
N MET A 151 5.65 -6.68 -5.39
CA MET A 151 6.43 -5.46 -5.61
C MET A 151 7.90 -5.62 -5.24
N LEU A 152 8.21 -6.52 -4.31
CA LEU A 152 9.56 -6.78 -3.82
C LEU A 152 10.18 -8.04 -4.47
N ALA A 153 9.40 -8.78 -5.26
CA ALA A 153 9.92 -9.89 -6.05
C ALA A 153 11.00 -9.37 -7.02
N PRO A 154 12.14 -10.07 -7.15
CA PRO A 154 13.09 -9.75 -8.21
C PRO A 154 12.37 -9.81 -9.56
N PRO A 155 12.76 -8.97 -10.54
CA PRO A 155 12.19 -9.04 -11.87
C PRO A 155 12.35 -10.46 -12.40
N GLU A 156 11.28 -11.00 -13.01
CA GLU A 156 11.39 -12.29 -13.69
C GLU A 156 12.54 -12.20 -14.71
N PRO A 157 13.43 -13.22 -14.77
CA PRO A 157 14.48 -13.22 -15.78
C PRO A 157 13.82 -13.06 -17.14
N GLU A 158 14.32 -12.08 -17.93
CA GLU A 158 13.89 -11.95 -19.32
C GLU A 158 14.04 -13.31 -20.00
N PRO A 159 13.04 -13.78 -20.77
CA PRO A 159 13.18 -15.03 -21.49
C PRO A 159 14.45 -14.94 -22.34
N GLU A 160 15.39 -15.87 -22.15
CA GLU A 160 16.58 -15.95 -22.99
C GLU A 160 16.13 -15.93 -24.45
N PRO A 161 16.76 -15.10 -25.32
CA PRO A 161 16.40 -15.10 -26.71
C PRO A 161 16.55 -16.53 -27.25
N GLU A 162 15.44 -17.09 -27.72
CA GLU A 162 15.40 -18.40 -28.35
C GLU A 162 16.42 -18.33 -29.50
N VAL A 163 17.58 -18.99 -29.30
CA VAL A 163 18.62 -19.06 -30.34
C VAL A 163 18.00 -19.83 -31.47
N ALA A 164 17.54 -19.09 -32.49
CA ALA A 164 17.04 -19.70 -33.71
C ALA A 164 18.12 -20.66 -34.20
N ALA A 165 17.80 -21.94 -34.21
CA ALA A 165 18.67 -22.98 -34.72
C ALA A 165 19.02 -22.60 -36.14
N GLU A 166 20.30 -22.25 -36.38
CA GLU A 166 20.83 -22.05 -37.71
C GLU A 166 20.53 -23.32 -38.51
N ALA A 167 19.64 -23.16 -39.49
CA ALA A 167 19.42 -24.16 -40.49
C ALA A 167 20.74 -24.39 -41.22
N THR A 168 21.36 -25.53 -40.99
CA THR A 168 22.51 -26.01 -41.73
C THR A 168 22.13 -26.10 -43.21
N ALA A 169 22.48 -25.04 -43.96
CA ALA A 169 22.45 -25.09 -45.41
C ALA A 169 23.51 -26.05 -45.89
N SER A 170 23.11 -27.20 -46.43
CA SER A 170 23.97 -28.11 -47.16
C SER A 170 24.59 -27.39 -48.35
N PRO A 171 25.88 -27.62 -48.63
CA PRO A 171 26.52 -27.02 -49.80
C PRO A 171 25.96 -27.60 -51.09
N PRO A 172 25.84 -26.80 -52.18
CA PRO A 172 25.39 -27.31 -53.48
C PRO A 172 26.42 -28.25 -54.08
N ASP A 173 25.95 -29.42 -54.47
CA ASP A 173 26.71 -30.44 -55.22
C ASP A 173 27.12 -29.87 -56.57
N SER A 174 28.43 -29.70 -56.73
CA SER A 174 29.05 -29.23 -57.99
C SER A 174 29.59 -30.43 -58.78
N ALA A 175 28.70 -31.03 -59.60
CA ALA A 175 29.16 -31.90 -60.64
C ALA A 175 28.24 -31.78 -61.88
N GLU A 176 28.89 -31.68 -63.05
CA GLU A 176 28.34 -31.74 -64.38
C GLU A 176 27.84 -30.45 -65.04
N GLN A 177 28.75 -29.88 -65.81
CA GLN A 177 28.53 -29.77 -67.23
C GLN A 177 29.80 -29.31 -67.98
N LEU A 178 30.59 -30.30 -68.34
CA LEU A 178 31.48 -30.22 -69.54
C LEU A 178 30.70 -30.81 -70.69
N SER A 179 30.27 -30.04 -71.68
CA SER A 179 30.35 -30.43 -73.08
C SER A 179 29.66 -29.41 -73.98
N LEU A 180 30.38 -29.05 -75.04
CA LEU A 180 29.99 -28.68 -76.38
C LEU A 180 30.00 -27.17 -76.75
N LEU A 181 31.08 -26.95 -77.55
CA LEU A 181 31.32 -25.96 -78.65
C LEU A 181 31.67 -24.57 -78.25
#